data_025e2ee170e2aab3fd8b54d70f27e6d3
#
_entry.id   025e2ee170e2aab3fd8b54d70f27e6d3
#
_cell.length_a   1.000
_cell.length_b   1.000
_cell.length_c   1.000
_cell.angle_alpha   90.00
_cell.angle_beta   90.00
_cell.angle_gamma   90.00
#
_symmetry.space_group_name_H-M   'P 1'
#
loop_
_entity.id
_entity.type
_entity.pdbx_description
1 polymer ?
#
loop_
_entity_poly.entity_id
_entity_poly.type
_entity_poly.pdbx_seq_one_letter_code
_entity_poly.pdbx_strand_id
1 'polypeptide(L)'
;MIDEGLRSELSKQGIFTTTLEDLYNWGRKNSLWPLSFGLACCAIEMIATSMARWDLARFGAEVFRPSPRQADLMIVAGTVTKKMAPQVVRLYNQMPEPKYVIAMGACAISGGPFKQGYNVLKGIDRYIPVDVHIPGCPPRPEALLHAFMTLQDKIDRQHLTGPDRPRHARADVAGEFPVPAFGEHDLLPTMNPEVWQPPQHAGRD
;
A
#
# COMPACT_ATOMS: atom_id res chain seq x y z
N MET A 1 -21.67 -17.42 -16.40
CA MET A 1 -22.03 -16.02 -16.16
C MET A 1 -23.54 -15.95 -16.09
N ILE A 2 -24.09 -15.55 -14.96
CA ILE A 2 -25.54 -15.33 -14.83
C ILE A 2 -25.80 -13.95 -15.45
N ASP A 3 -26.73 -13.90 -16.40
CA ASP A 3 -27.07 -12.68 -17.12
C ASP A 3 -27.60 -11.59 -16.17
N GLU A 4 -27.20 -10.33 -16.34
CA GLU A 4 -27.63 -9.22 -15.47
C GLU A 4 -29.16 -9.07 -15.43
N GLY A 5 -29.84 -9.38 -16.53
CA GLY A 5 -31.31 -9.40 -16.62
C GLY A 5 -31.92 -10.43 -15.68
N LEU A 6 -31.37 -11.65 -15.63
CA LEU A 6 -31.83 -12.71 -14.74
C LEU A 6 -31.56 -12.38 -13.25
N ARG A 7 -30.44 -11.72 -12.96
CA ARG A 7 -30.13 -11.20 -11.61
C ARG A 7 -31.18 -10.20 -11.12
N SER A 8 -31.58 -9.28 -11.98
CA SER A 8 -32.57 -8.26 -11.63
C SER A 8 -33.96 -8.85 -11.38
N GLU A 9 -34.34 -9.88 -12.12
CA GLU A 9 -35.62 -10.59 -11.94
C GLU A 9 -35.65 -11.43 -10.67
N LEU A 10 -34.56 -12.17 -10.39
CA LEU A 10 -34.41 -12.95 -9.17
C LEU A 10 -34.38 -12.07 -7.91
N SER A 11 -33.76 -10.89 -7.99
CA SER A 11 -33.75 -9.90 -6.91
C SER A 11 -35.15 -9.41 -6.55
N LYS A 12 -36.03 -9.22 -7.53
CA LYS A 12 -37.46 -8.86 -7.29
C LYS A 12 -38.22 -9.95 -6.55
N GLN A 13 -37.79 -11.20 -6.68
CA GLN A 13 -38.38 -12.35 -5.98
C GLN A 13 -37.72 -12.61 -4.62
N GLY A 14 -36.82 -11.74 -4.15
CA GLY A 14 -36.09 -11.90 -2.91
C GLY A 14 -34.96 -12.94 -2.96
N ILE A 15 -34.54 -13.37 -4.16
CA ILE A 15 -33.47 -14.32 -4.37
C ILE A 15 -32.21 -13.52 -4.73
N PHE A 16 -31.24 -13.53 -3.83
CA PHE A 16 -29.93 -12.89 -4.06
C PHE A 16 -28.93 -13.92 -4.57
N THR A 17 -28.48 -13.73 -5.82
CA THR A 17 -27.41 -14.54 -6.40
C THR A 17 -26.10 -13.77 -6.31
N THR A 18 -25.11 -14.30 -5.59
CA THR A 18 -23.75 -13.79 -5.55
C THR A 18 -22.82 -14.73 -6.32
N THR A 19 -21.84 -14.16 -7.00
CA THR A 19 -20.77 -14.96 -7.59
C THR A 19 -19.74 -15.32 -6.52
N LEU A 20 -18.97 -16.38 -6.76
CA LEU A 20 -17.84 -16.75 -5.88
C LEU A 20 -16.82 -15.60 -5.77
N GLU A 21 -16.65 -14.84 -6.84
CA GLU A 21 -15.79 -13.64 -6.85
C GLU A 21 -16.31 -12.56 -5.91
N ASP A 22 -17.61 -12.26 -5.95
CA ASP A 22 -18.22 -11.26 -5.06
C ASP A 22 -18.04 -11.66 -3.59
N LEU A 23 -18.24 -12.94 -3.25
CA LEU A 23 -18.05 -13.44 -1.89
C LEU A 23 -16.59 -13.35 -1.45
N TYR A 24 -15.66 -13.71 -2.32
CA TYR A 24 -14.24 -13.64 -2.04
C TYR A 24 -13.77 -12.18 -1.86
N ASN A 25 -14.17 -11.27 -2.74
CA ASN A 25 -13.83 -9.84 -2.64
C ASN A 25 -14.47 -9.20 -1.39
N TRP A 26 -15.71 -9.59 -1.06
CA TRP A 26 -16.36 -9.15 0.18
C TRP A 26 -15.56 -9.57 1.42
N GLY A 27 -15.08 -10.82 1.48
CA GLY A 27 -14.24 -11.27 2.57
C GLY A 27 -12.93 -10.51 2.70
N ARG A 28 -12.24 -10.29 1.57
CA ARG A 28 -10.96 -9.57 1.53
C ARG A 28 -11.10 -8.10 1.95
N LYS A 29 -12.08 -7.38 1.42
CA LYS A 29 -12.25 -5.96 1.71
C LYS A 29 -12.62 -5.69 3.18
N ASN A 30 -13.36 -6.60 3.80
CA ASN A 30 -13.82 -6.44 5.18
C ASN A 30 -12.85 -7.03 6.22
N SER A 31 -11.72 -7.60 5.80
CA SER A 31 -10.70 -8.17 6.68
C SER A 31 -9.30 -7.84 6.15
N LEU A 32 -8.98 -6.55 6.15
CA LEU A 32 -7.65 -6.06 5.81
C LEU A 32 -6.78 -6.02 7.07
N TRP A 33 -5.64 -6.69 7.02
CA TRP A 33 -4.72 -6.77 8.16
C TRP A 33 -3.48 -5.91 7.91
N PRO A 34 -3.43 -4.69 8.46
CA PRO A 34 -2.29 -3.81 8.29
C PRO A 34 -1.03 -4.37 8.95
N LEU A 35 0.11 -4.20 8.29
CA LEU A 35 1.42 -4.43 8.89
C LEU A 35 1.72 -3.35 9.94
N SER A 36 2.15 -3.76 11.12
CA SER A 36 2.63 -2.86 12.18
C SER A 36 3.95 -2.22 11.75
N PHE A 37 3.87 -1.14 10.96
CA PHE A 37 5.03 -0.51 10.36
C PHE A 37 4.82 1.01 10.29
N GLY A 38 5.61 1.75 11.05
CA GLY A 38 5.59 3.21 11.07
C GLY A 38 7.00 3.77 10.98
N LEU A 39 7.19 4.84 10.21
CA LEU A 39 8.52 5.40 9.93
C LEU A 39 8.75 6.75 10.60
N ALA A 40 7.74 7.63 10.63
CA ALA A 40 7.89 8.99 11.14
C ALA A 40 6.54 9.53 11.65
N CYS A 41 6.35 10.85 11.62
CA CYS A 41 5.17 11.54 12.19
C CYS A 41 3.83 11.05 11.63
N CYS A 42 3.75 10.60 10.39
CA CYS A 42 2.51 10.03 9.83
C CYS A 42 2.06 8.77 10.56
N ALA A 43 2.98 8.03 11.19
CA ALA A 43 2.64 6.86 11.99
C ALA A 43 1.82 7.23 13.25
N ILE A 44 2.00 8.44 13.79
CA ILE A 44 1.22 8.93 14.93
C ILE A 44 -0.24 9.13 14.52
N GLU A 45 -0.49 9.68 13.34
CA GLU A 45 -1.84 9.81 12.79
C GLU A 45 -2.46 8.45 12.43
N MET A 46 -1.64 7.50 11.98
CA MET A 46 -2.07 6.11 11.78
C MET A 46 -2.50 5.46 13.08
N ILE A 47 -1.75 5.66 14.18
CA ILE A 47 -2.12 5.20 15.53
C ILE A 47 -3.39 5.91 15.99
N ALA A 48 -3.51 7.22 15.78
CA ALA A 48 -4.72 7.98 16.13
C ALA A 48 -5.96 7.46 15.39
N THR A 49 -5.81 6.97 14.16
CA THR A 49 -6.91 6.40 13.38
C THR A 49 -7.43 5.08 13.97
N SER A 50 -6.58 4.32 14.67
CA SER A 50 -7.00 3.09 15.37
C SER A 50 -7.56 3.34 16.77
N MET A 51 -7.60 4.60 17.24
CA MET A 51 -8.17 4.95 18.54
C MET A 51 -9.70 5.07 18.48
N ALA A 52 -10.34 5.10 19.65
CA ALA A 52 -11.79 5.06 19.84
C ALA A 52 -12.61 6.10 19.04
N ARG A 53 -12.04 7.28 18.74
CA ARG A 53 -12.72 8.33 17.98
C ARG A 53 -12.95 7.93 16.51
N TRP A 54 -11.96 7.28 15.88
CA TRP A 54 -11.96 6.97 14.44
C TRP A 54 -12.24 5.51 14.18
N ASP A 55 -11.64 4.64 14.97
CA ASP A 55 -11.86 3.20 15.07
C ASP A 55 -11.85 2.44 13.73
N LEU A 56 -10.65 2.02 13.32
CA LEU A 56 -10.44 1.19 12.13
C LEU A 56 -11.18 -0.16 12.17
N ALA A 57 -11.60 -0.63 13.36
CA ALA A 57 -12.34 -1.89 13.50
C ALA A 57 -13.63 -1.90 12.67
N ARG A 58 -14.31 -0.76 12.55
CA ARG A 58 -15.53 -0.61 11.75
C ARG A 58 -15.31 -0.82 10.26
N PHE A 59 -14.06 -0.70 9.81
CA PHE A 59 -13.66 -0.89 8.42
C PHE A 59 -12.97 -2.24 8.19
N GLY A 60 -12.94 -3.11 9.22
CA GLY A 60 -12.31 -4.43 9.13
C GLY A 60 -10.78 -4.42 9.17
N ALA A 61 -10.17 -3.35 9.72
CA ALA A 61 -8.72 -3.15 9.72
C ALA A 61 -8.14 -2.93 11.14
N GLU A 62 -8.76 -3.56 12.16
CA GLU A 62 -8.33 -3.43 13.55
C GLU A 62 -7.00 -4.13 13.83
N VAL A 63 -6.77 -5.26 13.17
CA VAL A 63 -5.71 -6.18 13.57
C VAL A 63 -4.39 -5.81 12.88
N PHE A 64 -3.56 -5.03 13.56
CA PHE A 64 -2.20 -4.76 13.12
C PHE A 64 -1.29 -5.97 13.38
N ARG A 65 -0.68 -6.51 12.33
CA ARG A 65 0.21 -7.67 12.41
C ARG A 65 1.68 -7.26 12.45
N PRO A 66 2.47 -7.74 13.41
CA PRO A 66 3.90 -7.47 13.45
C PRO A 66 4.69 -8.25 12.39
N SER A 67 4.17 -9.39 11.95
CA SER A 67 4.80 -10.21 10.93
C SER A 67 4.27 -9.86 9.53
N PRO A 68 5.16 -9.54 8.56
CA PRO A 68 4.74 -9.25 7.19
C PRO A 68 4.07 -10.45 6.51
N ARG A 69 4.38 -11.68 6.92
CA ARG A 69 3.76 -12.89 6.36
C ARG A 69 2.30 -13.08 6.77
N GLN A 70 1.83 -12.31 7.74
CA GLN A 70 0.45 -12.34 8.23
C GLN A 70 -0.33 -11.08 7.88
N ALA A 71 0.31 -10.12 7.20
CA ALA A 71 -0.30 -8.85 6.80
C ALA A 71 -0.54 -8.84 5.29
N ASP A 72 -1.65 -8.24 4.88
CA ASP A 72 -2.04 -8.05 3.48
C ASP A 72 -2.02 -6.57 3.05
N LEU A 73 -1.89 -5.66 3.99
CA LEU A 73 -1.79 -4.22 3.75
C LEU A 73 -0.53 -3.63 4.38
N MET A 74 0.27 -2.91 3.59
CA MET A 74 1.39 -2.10 4.08
C MET A 74 1.01 -0.62 4.02
N ILE A 75 1.11 0.08 5.15
CA ILE A 75 0.96 1.53 5.20
C ILE A 75 2.36 2.13 5.38
N VAL A 76 2.89 2.76 4.34
CA VAL A 76 4.16 3.46 4.42
C VAL A 76 3.92 4.86 5.00
N ALA A 77 3.99 4.95 6.33
CA ALA A 77 3.63 6.13 7.09
C ALA A 77 4.86 6.94 7.51
N GLY A 78 5.29 7.86 6.68
CA GLY A 78 6.36 8.82 7.01
C GLY A 78 7.51 8.87 6.02
N THR A 79 8.60 9.50 6.46
CA THR A 79 9.80 9.71 5.65
C THR A 79 10.57 8.40 5.49
N VAL A 80 10.83 8.03 4.24
CA VAL A 80 11.65 6.87 3.91
C VAL A 80 13.08 7.34 3.65
N THR A 81 14.03 6.85 4.45
CA THR A 81 15.45 7.13 4.24
C THR A 81 16.08 6.08 3.33
N LYS A 82 17.22 6.41 2.70
CA LYS A 82 18.00 5.46 1.91
C LYS A 82 18.36 4.20 2.69
N LYS A 83 18.73 4.34 3.98
CA LYS A 83 19.03 3.19 4.85
C LYS A 83 17.80 2.31 5.12
N MET A 84 16.61 2.90 5.16
CA MET A 84 15.37 2.18 5.45
C MET A 84 14.74 1.54 4.20
N ALA A 85 15.01 2.09 3.02
CA ALA A 85 14.42 1.61 1.77
C ALA A 85 14.62 0.11 1.50
N PRO A 86 15.81 -0.48 1.69
CA PRO A 86 16.00 -1.92 1.51
C PRO A 86 15.12 -2.75 2.44
N GLN A 87 14.89 -2.27 3.66
CA GLN A 87 14.02 -2.98 4.62
C GLN A 87 12.55 -2.91 4.21
N VAL A 88 12.09 -1.75 3.74
CA VAL A 88 10.71 -1.60 3.23
C VAL A 88 10.44 -2.58 2.10
N VAL A 89 11.35 -2.68 1.14
CA VAL A 89 11.21 -3.61 0.00
C VAL A 89 11.27 -5.07 0.47
N ARG A 90 12.16 -5.42 1.41
CA ARG A 90 12.21 -6.78 1.98
C ARG A 90 10.91 -7.15 2.70
N LEU A 91 10.36 -6.24 3.50
CA LEU A 91 9.08 -6.46 4.19
C LEU A 91 7.95 -6.64 3.18
N TYR A 92 7.93 -5.81 2.13
CA TYR A 92 6.95 -5.93 1.05
C TYR A 92 7.04 -7.29 0.34
N ASN A 93 8.26 -7.76 0.01
CA ASN A 93 8.46 -9.06 -0.63
C ASN A 93 8.04 -10.23 0.27
N GLN A 94 8.13 -10.08 1.59
CA GLN A 94 7.71 -11.09 2.55
C GLN A 94 6.19 -11.18 2.75
N MET A 95 5.44 -10.18 2.30
CA MET A 95 3.98 -10.21 2.40
C MET A 95 3.38 -11.18 1.38
N PRO A 96 2.35 -11.97 1.79
CA PRO A 96 1.64 -12.87 0.88
C PRO A 96 0.82 -12.10 -0.15
N GLU A 97 0.58 -12.70 -1.30
CA GLU A 97 -0.38 -12.20 -2.29
C GLU A 97 -1.82 -12.66 -1.95
N PRO A 98 -2.82 -11.83 -2.18
CA PRO A 98 -2.78 -10.45 -2.68
C PRO A 98 -2.39 -9.45 -1.59
N LYS A 99 -1.54 -8.48 -1.92
CA LYS A 99 -1.05 -7.45 -1.00
C LYS A 99 -1.26 -6.05 -1.57
N TYR A 100 -1.44 -5.10 -0.68
CA TYR A 100 -1.75 -3.71 -1.01
C TYR A 100 -0.81 -2.74 -0.29
N VAL A 101 -0.56 -1.58 -0.89
CA VAL A 101 0.30 -0.54 -0.33
C VAL A 101 -0.39 0.81 -0.35
N ILE A 102 -0.42 1.46 0.80
CA ILE A 102 -0.85 2.84 0.97
C ILE A 102 0.38 3.71 1.27
N ALA A 103 0.66 4.70 0.44
CA ALA A 103 1.67 5.72 0.72
C ALA A 103 1.03 6.88 1.48
N MET A 104 1.34 6.99 2.77
CA MET A 104 0.75 7.99 3.66
C MET A 104 1.68 9.18 3.88
N GLY A 105 1.23 10.34 3.43
CA GLY A 105 1.88 11.62 3.63
C GLY A 105 2.86 12.03 2.53
N ALA A 106 3.14 13.32 2.45
CA ALA A 106 3.98 13.92 1.43
C ALA A 106 5.39 13.30 1.36
N CYS A 107 5.93 12.86 2.50
CA CYS A 107 7.25 12.23 2.56
C CYS A 107 7.29 10.89 1.83
N ALA A 108 6.28 10.03 2.02
CA ALA A 108 6.19 8.75 1.32
C ALA A 108 5.93 8.93 -0.17
N ILE A 109 5.19 9.97 -0.57
CA ILE A 109 4.81 10.24 -1.96
C ILE A 109 5.95 10.85 -2.77
N SER A 110 6.66 11.84 -2.21
CA SER A 110 7.64 12.63 -2.99
C SER A 110 8.86 13.11 -2.21
N GLY A 111 9.01 12.66 -0.95
CA GLY A 111 10.01 13.20 -0.01
C GLY A 111 9.52 14.42 0.77
N GLY A 112 8.41 15.04 0.37
CA GLY A 112 7.75 16.15 1.06
C GLY A 112 8.68 17.32 1.43
N PRO A 113 8.59 17.83 2.67
CA PRO A 113 9.46 18.90 3.15
C PRO A 113 10.94 18.55 3.15
N PHE A 114 11.27 17.26 3.17
CA PHE A 114 12.65 16.77 3.24
C PHE A 114 13.19 16.30 1.89
N LYS A 115 12.54 16.68 0.79
CA LYS A 115 12.91 16.29 -0.58
C LYS A 115 14.37 16.61 -0.94
N GLN A 116 14.92 17.69 -0.39
CA GLN A 116 16.32 18.11 -0.62
C GLN A 116 17.31 17.38 0.29
N GLY A 117 16.84 16.60 1.26
CA GLY A 117 17.70 15.84 2.13
C GLY A 117 18.47 14.75 1.40
N TYR A 118 19.78 14.68 1.61
CA TYR A 118 20.69 13.75 0.93
C TYR A 118 20.37 12.27 1.20
N ASN A 119 19.78 11.96 2.35
CA ASN A 119 19.41 10.58 2.74
C ASN A 119 17.92 10.27 2.62
N VAL A 120 17.12 11.13 2.00
CA VAL A 120 15.67 10.94 1.87
C VAL A 120 15.31 10.45 0.48
N LEU A 121 14.43 9.44 0.41
CA LEU A 121 13.87 8.98 -0.86
C LEU A 121 12.83 9.97 -1.40
N LYS A 122 12.83 10.15 -2.70
CA LYS A 122 11.89 11.03 -3.42
C LYS A 122 10.67 10.24 -3.94
N GLY A 123 10.02 9.50 -3.05
CA GLY A 123 8.86 8.67 -3.35
C GLY A 123 9.14 7.17 -3.22
N ILE A 124 8.22 6.46 -2.58
CA ILE A 124 8.32 5.00 -2.40
C ILE A 124 7.81 4.23 -3.62
N ASP A 125 6.97 4.86 -4.44
CA ASP A 125 6.39 4.32 -5.66
C ASP A 125 7.42 3.90 -6.70
N ARG A 126 8.65 4.39 -6.56
CA ARG A 126 9.79 3.99 -7.40
C ARG A 126 10.34 2.60 -7.09
N TYR A 127 10.05 2.08 -5.90
CA TYR A 127 10.62 0.83 -5.39
C TYR A 127 9.58 -0.26 -5.21
N ILE A 128 8.37 0.11 -4.77
CA ILE A 128 7.24 -0.81 -4.60
C ILE A 128 6.00 -0.19 -5.25
N PRO A 129 5.06 -1.00 -5.75
CA PRO A 129 3.82 -0.49 -6.28
C PRO A 129 2.98 0.10 -5.15
N VAL A 130 2.35 1.23 -5.40
CA VAL A 130 1.46 1.92 -4.46
C VAL A 130 0.05 1.92 -5.02
N ASP A 131 -0.91 1.47 -4.22
CA ASP A 131 -2.32 1.38 -4.59
C ASP A 131 -3.07 2.69 -4.34
N VAL A 132 -2.77 3.33 -3.20
CA VAL A 132 -3.43 4.57 -2.78
C VAL A 132 -2.40 5.55 -2.21
N HIS A 133 -2.52 6.82 -2.60
CA HIS A 133 -1.70 7.91 -2.09
C HIS A 133 -2.54 8.84 -1.21
N ILE A 134 -2.06 9.13 0.00
CA ILE A 134 -2.72 10.04 0.94
C ILE A 134 -1.89 11.31 1.08
N PRO A 135 -2.30 12.44 0.48
CA PRO A 135 -1.61 13.70 0.62
C PRO A 135 -1.80 14.30 2.03
N GLY A 136 -0.78 14.99 2.50
CA GLY A 136 -0.78 15.69 3.80
C GLY A 136 0.59 15.63 4.48
N CYS A 137 0.78 16.46 5.52
CA CYS A 137 2.05 16.48 6.27
C CYS A 137 1.83 16.86 7.73
N PRO A 138 1.39 15.91 8.57
CA PRO A 138 0.79 14.61 8.28
C PRO A 138 -0.66 14.73 7.75
N PRO A 139 -1.16 13.73 7.05
CA PRO A 139 -2.58 13.67 6.72
C PRO A 139 -3.40 13.37 7.98
N ARG A 140 -4.61 13.90 8.03
CA ARG A 140 -5.52 13.64 9.16
C ARG A 140 -6.02 12.18 9.17
N PRO A 141 -6.47 11.66 10.33
CA PRO A 141 -7.04 10.33 10.44
C PRO A 141 -8.18 10.05 9.46
N GLU A 142 -9.04 11.05 9.18
CA GLU A 142 -10.14 10.92 8.21
C GLU A 142 -9.64 10.65 6.78
N ALA A 143 -8.50 11.23 6.42
CA ALA A 143 -7.89 10.98 5.12
C ALA A 143 -7.41 9.53 4.99
N LEU A 144 -6.91 8.93 6.06
CA LEU A 144 -6.56 7.52 6.09
C LEU A 144 -7.81 6.62 5.99
N LEU A 145 -8.89 6.95 6.71
CA LEU A 145 -10.17 6.23 6.58
C LEU A 145 -10.71 6.30 5.14
N HIS A 146 -10.65 7.47 4.52
CA HIS A 146 -11.05 7.61 3.12
C HIS A 146 -10.20 6.75 2.17
N ALA A 147 -8.90 6.66 2.44
CA ALA A 147 -8.00 5.81 1.67
C ALA A 147 -8.33 4.31 1.84
N PHE A 148 -8.71 3.87 3.04
CA PHE A 148 -9.22 2.52 3.27
C PHE A 148 -10.48 2.25 2.45
N MET A 149 -11.46 3.16 2.45
CA MET A 149 -12.67 3.04 1.64
C MET A 149 -12.35 2.97 0.15
N THR A 150 -11.43 3.81 -0.32
CA THR A 150 -10.97 3.80 -1.71
C THR A 150 -10.29 2.47 -2.08
N LEU A 151 -9.51 1.91 -1.16
CA LEU A 151 -8.88 0.60 -1.35
C LEU A 151 -9.93 -0.52 -1.37
N GLN A 152 -10.93 -0.46 -0.49
CA GLN A 152 -12.05 -1.42 -0.47
C GLN A 152 -12.82 -1.40 -1.78
N ASP A 153 -13.11 -0.22 -2.33
CA ASP A 153 -13.75 -0.07 -3.64
C ASP A 153 -12.88 -0.62 -4.79
N LYS A 154 -11.56 -0.48 -4.67
CA LYS A 154 -10.61 -1.07 -5.63
C LYS A 154 -10.66 -2.60 -5.57
N ILE A 155 -10.72 -3.18 -4.37
CA ILE A 155 -10.79 -4.63 -4.16
C ILE A 155 -12.09 -5.19 -4.73
N ASP A 156 -13.22 -4.52 -4.54
CA ASP A 156 -14.51 -4.95 -5.09
C ASP A 156 -14.53 -5.05 -6.61
N ARG A 157 -13.76 -4.21 -7.29
CA ARG A 157 -13.66 -4.20 -8.76
C ARG A 157 -12.65 -5.20 -9.32
N GLN A 158 -11.91 -5.90 -8.47
CA GLN A 158 -10.90 -6.86 -8.91
C GLN A 158 -11.55 -8.20 -9.30
N HIS A 159 -11.12 -8.73 -10.44
CA HIS A 159 -11.48 -10.06 -10.89
C HIS A 159 -10.40 -11.08 -10.51
N LEU A 160 -10.82 -12.27 -10.07
CA LEU A 160 -9.91 -13.37 -9.72
C LEU A 160 -9.24 -13.97 -10.96
N THR A 161 -9.97 -13.96 -12.08
CA THR A 161 -9.54 -14.49 -13.37
C THR A 161 -9.59 -13.38 -14.43
N GLY A 162 -8.44 -12.98 -14.93
CA GLY A 162 -8.41 -11.98 -16.00
C GLY A 162 -7.17 -11.09 -15.97
N PRO A 163 -7.08 -10.14 -16.92
CA PRO A 163 -5.96 -9.19 -17.00
C PRO A 163 -5.87 -8.25 -15.80
N ASP A 164 -6.99 -8.01 -15.10
CA ASP A 164 -7.06 -7.16 -13.90
C ASP A 164 -6.66 -7.86 -12.60
N ARG A 165 -6.16 -9.10 -12.71
CA ARG A 165 -5.53 -9.75 -11.56
C ARG A 165 -4.42 -8.83 -11.03
N PRO A 166 -4.35 -8.56 -9.71
CA PRO A 166 -3.32 -7.72 -9.13
C PRO A 166 -1.94 -8.34 -9.35
N ARG A 167 -1.37 -8.07 -10.52
CA ARG A 167 0.00 -8.41 -10.86
C ARG A 167 0.79 -7.13 -10.82
N HIS A 168 1.77 -7.08 -9.96
CA HIS A 168 2.70 -5.98 -9.98
C HIS A 168 3.64 -6.16 -11.18
N ALA A 169 3.47 -5.30 -12.18
CA ALA A 169 4.22 -5.36 -13.45
C ALA A 169 5.76 -5.20 -13.32
N ARG A 170 6.26 -5.02 -12.08
CA ARG A 170 7.68 -4.80 -11.78
C ARG A 170 8.32 -5.92 -10.93
N ALA A 171 7.58 -6.98 -10.64
CA ALA A 171 8.16 -8.13 -9.95
C ALA A 171 9.07 -8.91 -10.90
N ASP A 172 10.16 -9.45 -10.39
CA ASP A 172 10.99 -10.40 -11.10
C ASP A 172 10.25 -11.73 -11.38
N VAL A 173 10.92 -12.69 -12.01
CA VAL A 173 10.34 -14.00 -12.33
C VAL A 173 9.85 -14.76 -11.09
N ALA A 174 10.40 -14.45 -9.91
CA ALA A 174 10.00 -15.02 -8.62
C ALA A 174 8.87 -14.23 -7.93
N GLY A 175 8.41 -13.11 -8.52
CA GLY A 175 7.40 -12.25 -7.92
C GLY A 175 7.95 -11.29 -6.85
N GLU A 176 9.26 -11.19 -6.72
CA GLU A 176 9.93 -10.32 -5.76
C GLU A 176 10.41 -9.02 -6.42
N PHE A 177 10.33 -7.93 -5.66
CA PHE A 177 10.88 -6.64 -6.07
C PHE A 177 12.37 -6.56 -5.74
N PRO A 178 13.21 -5.98 -6.63
CA PRO A 178 14.62 -5.84 -6.38
C PRO A 178 14.88 -4.96 -5.15
N VAL A 179 15.63 -5.50 -4.20
CA VAL A 179 16.01 -4.77 -2.99
C VAL A 179 17.07 -3.73 -3.34
N PRO A 180 16.82 -2.42 -3.10
CA PRO A 180 17.79 -1.39 -3.41
C PRO A 180 19.07 -1.57 -2.59
N ALA A 181 20.22 -1.57 -3.27
CA ALA A 181 21.53 -1.53 -2.65
C ALA A 181 22.10 -0.11 -2.81
N PHE A 182 22.40 0.53 -1.69
CA PHE A 182 23.05 1.83 -1.66
C PHE A 182 24.52 1.64 -1.27
N GLY A 183 25.45 2.11 -2.09
CA GLY A 183 26.85 2.13 -1.81
C GLY A 183 27.21 3.19 -0.76
N GLU A 184 28.46 3.18 -0.31
CA GLU A 184 28.95 4.14 0.68
C GLU A 184 28.79 5.58 0.18
N HIS A 185 29.05 5.83 -1.08
CA HIS A 185 28.90 7.15 -1.70
C HIS A 185 27.45 7.64 -1.81
N ASP A 186 26.50 6.73 -1.93
CA ASP A 186 25.05 7.07 -1.99
C ASP A 186 24.51 7.57 -0.65
N LEU A 187 25.18 7.23 0.45
CA LEU A 187 24.80 7.62 1.80
C LEU A 187 25.52 8.88 2.29
N LEU A 188 26.53 9.34 1.56
CA LEU A 188 27.22 10.58 1.89
C LEU A 188 26.42 11.81 1.44
N PRO A 189 26.54 12.95 2.16
CA PRO A 189 25.97 14.21 1.73
C PRO A 189 26.54 14.60 0.36
N THR A 190 25.68 14.84 -0.59
CA THR A 190 26.08 15.38 -1.90
C THR A 190 26.05 16.91 -1.85
N MET A 191 27.01 17.55 -2.49
CA MET A 191 27.06 19.02 -2.62
C MET A 191 25.85 19.55 -3.41
N ASN A 192 25.24 18.72 -4.23
CA ASN A 192 24.03 19.04 -4.98
C ASN A 192 22.97 17.97 -4.83
N PRO A 193 22.03 18.13 -3.86
CA PRO A 193 20.97 17.15 -3.63
C PRO A 193 19.96 17.03 -4.78
N GLU A 194 19.94 17.95 -5.74
CA GLU A 194 19.07 17.87 -6.92
C GLU A 194 19.56 16.84 -7.95
N VAL A 195 20.86 16.54 -7.91
CA VAL A 195 21.50 15.57 -8.83
C VAL A 195 21.37 14.14 -8.33
N TRP A 196 20.93 13.92 -7.08
CA TRP A 196 20.74 12.57 -6.60
C TRP A 196 19.64 11.86 -7.37
N GLN A 197 20.00 10.80 -8.05
CA GLN A 197 19.06 9.87 -8.65
C GLN A 197 19.05 8.56 -7.85
N PRO A 198 17.88 7.91 -7.68
CA PRO A 198 17.86 6.58 -7.08
C PRO A 198 18.73 5.64 -7.89
N PRO A 199 19.42 4.67 -7.24
CA PRO A 199 20.19 3.67 -7.96
C PRO A 199 19.28 3.00 -9.00
N GLN A 200 19.80 2.89 -10.22
CA GLN A 200 19.09 2.19 -11.29
C GLN A 200 19.21 0.70 -11.00
N HIS A 201 18.09 0.06 -10.71
CA HIS A 201 18.05 -1.39 -10.57
C HIS A 201 17.97 -2.00 -11.96
N ALA A 202 18.82 -2.97 -12.22
CA ALA A 202 18.73 -3.79 -13.42
C ALA A 202 17.31 -4.38 -13.51
N GLY A 203 16.53 -3.97 -14.51
CA GLY A 203 15.15 -4.44 -14.71
C GLY A 203 14.05 -3.37 -14.60
N ARG A 204 14.39 -2.08 -14.69
CA ARG A 204 13.41 -0.98 -14.82
C ARG A 204 13.27 -0.43 -16.22
N ASP A 205 13.62 -1.19 -17.22
CA ASP A 205 13.34 -0.87 -18.63
C ASP A 205 11.93 -1.36 -19.02
#